data_c8c3d8e60f88dbde7128ab1422ef0d0e
#
_entry.id   c8c3d8e60f88dbde7128ab1422ef0d0e
#
_cell.length_a   1.000
_cell.length_b   1.000
_cell.length_c   1.000
_cell.angle_alpha   90.00
_cell.angle_beta   90.00
_cell.angle_gamma   90.00
#
_symmetry.space_group_name_H-M   'P 1'
#
loop_
_entity.id
_entity.type
_entity.pdbx_description
1 polymer ?
#
loop_
_entity_poly.entity_id
_entity_poly.type
_entity_poly.pdbx_seq_one_letter_code
_entity_poly.pdbx_strand_id
1 'polypeptide(L)'
;MTKFRIVNCRLWNLNSELPTPNSELQRGFTLIEIIVVIVILSVVSAITIKFLIDSLKIYTMTVNQKTLFDEGKLALERMCRDIRDAQSISSVTPGPPGSITFIRTNATAYDAGPPTPETITFRQNGNALEKVKGGTGYAMASNVNSFTVANATNEIQLQLTLQSVYGGTTMTVTLQTKVYPKNLPRSSTYKNFFQNWMEVSS
;
A
#
# COMPACT_ATOMS: atom_id res chain seq x y z
N MET A 1 12.22 -2.23 105.56
CA MET A 1 11.66 -0.86 105.60
C MET A 1 12.08 -0.13 104.38
N THR A 2 11.27 -0.13 103.39
CA THR A 2 11.60 0.48 102.10
C THR A 2 10.65 1.67 101.89
N LYS A 3 11.19 2.88 101.90
CA LYS A 3 10.47 4.13 101.70
C LYS A 3 10.13 4.33 100.23
N PHE A 4 8.82 4.32 99.89
CA PHE A 4 8.35 4.75 98.62
C PHE A 4 8.36 6.27 98.50
N ARG A 5 9.10 6.79 97.52
CA ARG A 5 9.18 8.22 97.24
C ARG A 5 8.13 8.52 96.10
N ILE A 6 7.11 9.27 96.47
CA ILE A 6 6.09 9.73 95.49
C ILE A 6 6.73 10.87 94.73
N VAL A 7 6.89 10.63 93.43
CA VAL A 7 7.29 11.63 92.38
C VAL A 7 6.09 12.41 91.97
N ASN A 8 6.01 13.67 92.34
CA ASN A 8 4.99 14.60 91.86
C ASN A 8 5.19 14.84 90.36
N CYS A 9 4.35 14.27 89.51
CA CYS A 9 4.20 14.68 88.11
C CYS A 9 3.54 16.05 88.05
N ARG A 10 4.31 17.09 87.83
CA ARG A 10 3.78 18.38 87.42
C ARG A 10 3.26 18.19 86.00
N LEU A 11 1.93 18.24 85.81
CA LEU A 11 1.27 18.40 84.55
C LEU A 11 1.69 19.75 83.93
N TRP A 12 2.55 19.65 82.94
CA TRP A 12 2.85 20.79 82.07
C TRP A 12 1.59 20.99 81.23
N ASN A 13 0.90 22.11 81.47
CA ASN A 13 -0.19 22.59 80.60
C ASN A 13 0.46 23.13 79.38
N LEU A 14 0.66 22.24 78.40
CA LEU A 14 0.99 22.60 77.03
C LEU A 14 -0.33 23.04 76.32
N ASN A 15 -0.64 24.34 76.52
CA ASN A 15 -1.47 24.99 75.54
C ASN A 15 -0.69 25.02 74.18
N SER A 16 -0.61 23.93 73.52
CA SER A 16 -0.29 23.92 72.12
C SER A 16 -1.45 24.53 71.39
N GLU A 17 -1.36 25.83 71.13
CA GLU A 17 -2.13 26.42 70.06
C GLU A 17 -1.82 25.59 68.80
N LEU A 18 -2.69 24.66 68.48
CA LEU A 18 -2.69 24.03 67.18
C LEU A 18 -2.79 25.17 66.18
N PRO A 19 -1.81 25.31 65.24
CA PRO A 19 -1.97 26.26 64.17
C PRO A 19 -3.25 25.84 63.43
N THR A 20 -4.28 26.65 63.53
CA THR A 20 -5.47 26.50 62.72
C THR A 20 -4.96 26.47 61.28
N PRO A 21 -5.19 25.38 60.53
CA PRO A 21 -4.81 25.40 59.13
C PRO A 21 -5.49 26.62 58.54
N ASN A 22 -4.67 27.54 58.00
CA ASN A 22 -5.16 28.66 57.25
C ASN A 22 -6.18 28.07 56.28
N SER A 23 -7.46 28.33 56.56
CA SER A 23 -8.52 28.08 55.59
C SER A 23 -8.25 29.05 54.44
N GLU A 24 -7.27 28.66 53.59
CA GLU A 24 -7.24 29.25 52.26
C GLU A 24 -8.65 29.12 51.75
N LEU A 25 -9.31 30.23 51.65
CA LEU A 25 -10.64 30.38 51.11
C LEU A 25 -10.67 29.59 49.82
N GLN A 26 -11.19 28.36 49.84
CA GLN A 26 -11.51 27.63 48.63
C GLN A 26 -12.51 28.49 47.90
N ARG A 27 -11.96 29.31 46.99
CA ARG A 27 -12.77 30.11 46.09
C ARG A 27 -13.56 29.14 45.24
N GLY A 28 -14.81 28.91 45.59
CA GLY A 28 -15.72 28.13 44.74
C GLY A 28 -15.87 28.81 43.39
N PHE A 29 -15.94 28.00 42.33
CA PHE A 29 -16.18 28.51 40.98
C PHE A 29 -17.50 29.26 40.94
N THR A 30 -17.51 30.40 40.28
CA THR A 30 -18.74 31.15 40.03
C THR A 30 -19.56 30.44 38.96
N LEU A 31 -20.89 30.54 39.02
CA LEU A 31 -21.79 29.95 38.03
C LEU A 31 -21.45 30.42 36.60
N ILE A 32 -21.09 31.69 36.45
CA ILE A 32 -20.71 32.28 35.14
C ILE A 32 -19.42 31.66 34.61
N GLU A 33 -18.44 31.36 35.46
CA GLU A 33 -17.18 30.73 35.07
C GLU A 33 -17.41 29.34 34.50
N ILE A 34 -18.26 28.55 35.14
CA ILE A 34 -18.62 27.21 34.63
C ILE A 34 -19.32 27.29 33.28
N ILE A 35 -20.24 28.25 33.10
CA ILE A 35 -20.93 28.43 31.82
C ILE A 35 -19.94 28.78 30.72
N VAL A 36 -19.05 29.73 30.96
CA VAL A 36 -18.03 30.13 29.99
C VAL A 36 -17.12 28.95 29.63
N VAL A 37 -16.67 28.18 30.61
CA VAL A 37 -15.83 26.98 30.38
C VAL A 37 -16.54 25.96 29.51
N ILE A 38 -17.82 25.66 29.80
CA ILE A 38 -18.59 24.68 29.00
C ILE A 38 -18.75 25.18 27.55
N VAL A 39 -19.01 26.44 27.33
CA VAL A 39 -19.12 27.04 25.99
C VAL A 39 -17.78 26.90 25.23
N ILE A 40 -16.68 27.28 25.85
CA ILE A 40 -15.35 27.17 25.22
C ILE A 40 -15.04 25.69 24.93
N LEU A 41 -15.24 24.78 25.88
CA LEU A 41 -15.00 23.34 25.69
C LEU A 41 -15.86 22.76 24.56
N SER A 42 -17.11 23.20 24.41
CA SER A 42 -17.99 22.69 23.34
C SER A 42 -17.47 23.11 21.97
N VAL A 43 -17.01 24.35 21.80
CA VAL A 43 -16.44 24.85 20.54
C VAL A 43 -15.15 24.12 20.21
N VAL A 44 -14.22 24.01 21.17
CA VAL A 44 -12.93 23.30 20.98
C VAL A 44 -13.19 21.83 20.64
N SER A 45 -14.10 21.18 21.34
CA SER A 45 -14.44 19.76 21.08
C SER A 45 -14.98 19.57 19.66
N ALA A 46 -15.85 20.45 19.18
CA ALA A 46 -16.40 20.35 17.83
C ALA A 46 -15.31 20.45 16.75
N ILE A 47 -14.35 21.38 16.91
CA ILE A 47 -13.22 21.54 16.00
C ILE A 47 -12.31 20.30 16.04
N THR A 48 -12.02 19.79 17.24
CA THR A 48 -11.14 18.61 17.43
C THR A 48 -11.73 17.36 16.81
N ILE A 49 -13.04 17.13 17.00
CA ILE A 49 -13.73 15.96 16.40
C ILE A 49 -13.68 16.02 14.88
N LYS A 50 -13.95 17.19 14.29
CA LYS A 50 -13.88 17.37 12.84
C LYS A 50 -12.47 17.08 12.32
N PHE A 51 -11.44 17.61 12.97
CA PHE A 51 -10.04 17.37 12.61
C PHE A 51 -9.67 15.88 12.67
N LEU A 52 -10.13 15.15 13.71
CA LEU A 52 -9.90 13.71 13.83
C LEU A 52 -10.55 12.93 12.70
N ILE A 53 -11.81 13.25 12.34
CA ILE A 53 -12.51 12.58 11.24
C ILE A 53 -11.77 12.81 9.91
N ASP A 54 -11.36 14.04 9.63
CA ASP A 54 -10.64 14.36 8.40
C ASP A 54 -9.26 13.67 8.36
N SER A 55 -8.56 13.59 9.49
CA SER A 55 -7.29 12.87 9.61
C SER A 55 -7.44 11.37 9.34
N LEU A 56 -8.51 10.74 9.87
CA LEU A 56 -8.79 9.33 9.60
C LEU A 56 -9.13 9.07 8.14
N LYS A 57 -9.85 9.97 7.47
CA LYS A 57 -10.13 9.87 6.04
C LYS A 57 -8.84 9.92 5.22
N ILE A 58 -7.96 10.87 5.50
CA ILE A 58 -6.66 10.99 4.82
C ILE A 58 -5.82 9.71 5.03
N TYR A 59 -5.77 9.22 6.27
CA TYR A 59 -5.05 7.98 6.57
C TYR A 59 -5.56 6.79 5.76
N THR A 60 -6.88 6.55 5.75
CA THR A 60 -7.47 5.44 5.00
C THR A 60 -7.27 5.58 3.50
N MET A 61 -7.36 6.80 2.95
CA MET A 61 -7.05 7.07 1.54
C MET A 61 -5.60 6.73 1.20
N THR A 62 -4.65 7.14 2.04
CA THR A 62 -3.22 6.87 1.84
C THR A 62 -2.92 5.37 1.86
N VAL A 63 -3.52 4.63 2.81
CA VAL A 63 -3.36 3.17 2.88
C VAL A 63 -3.92 2.49 1.63
N ASN A 64 -5.12 2.88 1.19
CA ASN A 64 -5.73 2.31 -0.01
C ASN A 64 -4.91 2.63 -1.27
N GLN A 65 -4.41 3.85 -1.40
CA GLN A 65 -3.54 4.23 -2.52
C GLN A 65 -2.24 3.42 -2.55
N LYS A 66 -1.63 3.19 -1.38
CA LYS A 66 -0.46 2.33 -1.27
C LYS A 66 -0.76 0.90 -1.70
N THR A 67 -1.88 0.33 -1.24
CA THR A 67 -2.31 -1.03 -1.63
C THR A 67 -2.49 -1.15 -3.13
N LEU A 68 -3.17 -0.18 -3.77
CA LEU A 68 -3.32 -0.15 -5.24
C LEU A 68 -1.97 -0.07 -5.95
N PHE A 69 -1.05 0.77 -5.45
CA PHE A 69 0.28 0.90 -6.01
C PHE A 69 1.08 -0.41 -5.92
N ASP A 70 1.08 -1.05 -4.75
CA ASP A 70 1.82 -2.29 -4.52
C ASP A 70 1.25 -3.43 -5.38
N GLU A 71 -0.09 -3.55 -5.49
CA GLU A 71 -0.77 -4.53 -6.33
C GLU A 71 -0.43 -4.32 -7.82
N GLY A 72 -0.52 -3.08 -8.30
CA GLY A 72 -0.20 -2.75 -9.69
C GLY A 72 1.27 -2.96 -10.02
N LYS A 73 2.18 -2.59 -9.11
CA LYS A 73 3.61 -2.82 -9.26
C LYS A 73 3.93 -4.30 -9.38
N LEU A 74 3.38 -5.12 -8.47
CA LEU A 74 3.59 -6.57 -8.49
C LEU A 74 3.07 -7.20 -9.79
N ALA A 75 1.88 -6.78 -10.27
CA ALA A 75 1.33 -7.25 -11.52
C ALA A 75 2.23 -6.89 -12.71
N LEU A 76 2.69 -5.63 -12.80
CA LEU A 76 3.62 -5.20 -13.84
C LEU A 76 4.96 -5.94 -13.79
N GLU A 77 5.53 -6.17 -12.61
CA GLU A 77 6.78 -6.93 -12.47
C GLU A 77 6.65 -8.38 -12.98
N ARG A 78 5.53 -9.04 -12.65
CA ARG A 78 5.23 -10.39 -13.15
C ARG A 78 5.07 -10.39 -14.67
N MET A 79 4.32 -9.43 -15.24
CA MET A 79 4.17 -9.28 -16.69
C MET A 79 5.52 -9.03 -17.37
N CYS A 80 6.32 -8.12 -16.83
CA CYS A 80 7.66 -7.82 -17.38
C CYS A 80 8.55 -9.05 -17.40
N ARG A 81 8.51 -9.89 -16.37
CA ARG A 81 9.30 -11.13 -16.32
C ARG A 81 8.87 -12.09 -17.40
N ASP A 82 7.57 -12.34 -17.52
CA ASP A 82 7.04 -13.27 -18.52
C ASP A 82 7.27 -12.76 -19.96
N ILE A 83 7.03 -11.47 -20.23
CA ILE A 83 7.24 -10.86 -21.55
C ILE A 83 8.72 -10.83 -21.93
N ARG A 84 9.63 -10.65 -20.96
CA ARG A 84 11.08 -10.67 -21.22
C ARG A 84 11.53 -12.01 -21.80
N ASP A 85 10.90 -13.11 -21.41
CA ASP A 85 11.21 -14.45 -21.85
C ASP A 85 10.40 -14.87 -23.11
N ALA A 86 9.60 -13.94 -23.67
CA ALA A 86 8.81 -14.19 -24.87
C ALA A 86 9.73 -14.46 -26.07
N GLN A 87 9.42 -15.53 -26.82
CA GLN A 87 10.06 -15.89 -28.10
C GLN A 87 9.38 -15.20 -29.29
N SER A 88 8.07 -15.08 -29.22
CA SER A 88 7.28 -14.42 -30.25
C SER A 88 6.08 -13.74 -29.64
N ILE A 89 5.67 -12.63 -30.23
CA ILE A 89 4.43 -11.94 -29.88
C ILE A 89 3.40 -12.30 -30.93
N SER A 90 2.33 -12.94 -30.50
CA SER A 90 1.26 -13.41 -31.40
C SER A 90 0.26 -12.32 -31.70
N SER A 91 -0.14 -11.54 -30.71
CA SER A 91 -1.09 -10.44 -30.91
C SER A 91 -0.96 -9.39 -29.83
N VAL A 92 -1.26 -8.15 -30.18
CA VAL A 92 -1.36 -7.02 -29.25
C VAL A 92 -2.62 -6.25 -29.59
N THR A 93 -3.47 -6.06 -28.59
CA THR A 93 -4.62 -5.16 -28.65
C THR A 93 -4.28 -3.94 -27.79
N PRO A 94 -4.16 -2.74 -28.37
CA PRO A 94 -3.70 -1.57 -27.59
C PRO A 94 -4.58 -1.22 -26.40
N GLY A 95 -5.92 -1.38 -26.50
CA GLY A 95 -6.88 -1.16 -25.43
C GLY A 95 -7.23 0.30 -25.16
N PRO A 96 -8.00 0.66 -24.12
CA PRO A 96 -8.69 -0.21 -23.16
C PRO A 96 -9.97 -0.88 -23.71
N PRO A 97 -10.23 -2.17 -23.42
CA PRO A 97 -9.40 -3.11 -22.68
C PRO A 97 -8.23 -3.64 -23.53
N GLY A 98 -7.01 -3.51 -23.00
CA GLY A 98 -5.80 -3.97 -23.68
C GLY A 98 -5.54 -5.46 -23.47
N SER A 99 -4.83 -6.07 -24.45
CA SER A 99 -4.33 -7.43 -24.30
C SER A 99 -3.03 -7.65 -25.06
N ILE A 100 -2.23 -8.61 -24.59
CA ILE A 100 -1.04 -9.08 -25.27
C ILE A 100 -0.96 -10.60 -25.14
N THR A 101 -0.76 -11.26 -26.30
CA THR A 101 -0.55 -12.71 -26.39
C THR A 101 0.84 -12.98 -26.95
N PHE A 102 1.58 -13.83 -26.26
CA PHE A 102 2.94 -14.20 -26.66
C PHE A 102 3.21 -15.67 -26.34
N ILE A 103 4.27 -16.20 -26.94
CA ILE A 103 4.75 -17.57 -26.74
C ILE A 103 6.10 -17.49 -26.01
N ARG A 104 6.26 -18.30 -24.98
CA ARG A 104 7.55 -18.54 -24.31
C ARG A 104 7.87 -20.02 -24.29
N THR A 105 9.15 -20.39 -24.32
CA THR A 105 9.61 -21.79 -24.33
C THR A 105 9.97 -22.35 -22.97
N ASN A 106 10.24 -21.50 -22.00
CA ASN A 106 10.65 -21.98 -20.70
C ASN A 106 9.44 -22.02 -19.77
N ALA A 107 8.97 -23.24 -19.46
CA ALA A 107 8.12 -23.47 -18.30
C ALA A 107 8.86 -22.97 -17.06
N THR A 108 8.15 -22.34 -16.14
CA THR A 108 8.72 -22.03 -14.82
C THR A 108 8.96 -23.32 -14.06
N ALA A 109 9.87 -23.33 -13.09
CA ALA A 109 10.18 -24.51 -12.26
C ALA A 109 8.97 -25.15 -11.56
N TYR A 110 7.83 -24.46 -11.55
CA TYR A 110 6.55 -24.94 -11.02
C TYR A 110 5.61 -25.54 -12.09
N ASP A 111 5.96 -25.44 -13.36
CA ASP A 111 5.17 -26.03 -14.44
C ASP A 111 5.65 -27.48 -14.61
N ALA A 112 4.86 -28.44 -14.13
CA ALA A 112 5.15 -29.86 -14.31
C ALA A 112 5.02 -30.23 -15.79
N GLY A 113 6.13 -30.56 -16.43
CA GLY A 113 6.15 -31.05 -17.82
C GLY A 113 7.44 -30.68 -18.56
N PRO A 114 7.69 -31.30 -19.73
CA PRO A 114 8.81 -30.93 -20.57
C PRO A 114 8.67 -29.49 -21.05
N PRO A 115 9.77 -28.79 -21.39
CA PRO A 115 9.74 -27.42 -21.89
C PRO A 115 9.07 -27.35 -23.25
N THR A 116 7.75 -27.23 -23.25
CA THR A 116 6.95 -27.02 -24.46
C THR A 116 6.65 -25.53 -24.63
N PRO A 117 6.53 -25.04 -25.88
CA PRO A 117 6.07 -23.68 -26.12
C PRO A 117 4.74 -23.43 -25.43
N GLU A 118 4.68 -22.39 -24.63
CA GLU A 118 3.51 -22.02 -23.85
C GLU A 118 2.95 -20.68 -24.33
N THR A 119 1.66 -20.65 -24.63
CA THR A 119 0.97 -19.41 -24.98
C THR A 119 0.42 -18.74 -23.72
N ILE A 120 0.80 -17.50 -23.52
CA ILE A 120 0.34 -16.66 -22.41
C ILE A 120 -0.35 -15.43 -22.96
N THR A 121 -1.50 -15.11 -22.39
CA THR A 121 -2.21 -13.87 -22.68
C THR A 121 -2.39 -13.07 -21.41
N PHE A 122 -1.98 -11.81 -21.42
CA PHE A 122 -2.41 -10.83 -20.44
C PHE A 122 -3.54 -10.02 -21.01
N ARG A 123 -4.63 -9.89 -20.26
CA ARG A 123 -5.81 -9.15 -20.70
C ARG A 123 -6.50 -8.46 -19.55
N GLN A 124 -7.16 -7.36 -19.85
CA GLN A 124 -8.14 -6.80 -18.93
C GLN A 124 -9.48 -7.53 -19.14
N ASN A 125 -10.05 -8.02 -18.04
CA ASN A 125 -11.38 -8.63 -17.98
C ASN A 125 -12.22 -7.91 -16.92
N GLY A 126 -13.09 -7.02 -17.36
CA GLY A 126 -13.80 -6.12 -16.46
C GLY A 126 -12.83 -5.28 -15.62
N ASN A 127 -12.93 -5.38 -14.31
CA ASN A 127 -12.08 -4.66 -13.36
C ASN A 127 -10.85 -5.49 -12.91
N ALA A 128 -10.53 -6.57 -13.59
CA ALA A 128 -9.38 -7.41 -13.26
C ALA A 128 -8.37 -7.45 -14.40
N LEU A 129 -7.10 -7.51 -14.05
CA LEU A 129 -6.03 -7.91 -14.94
C LEU A 129 -5.79 -9.40 -14.78
N GLU A 130 -5.88 -10.15 -15.86
CA GLU A 130 -5.74 -11.61 -15.87
C GLU A 130 -4.54 -12.07 -16.69
N LYS A 131 -3.88 -13.11 -16.18
CA LYS A 131 -2.98 -13.97 -16.95
C LYS A 131 -3.74 -15.22 -17.38
N VAL A 132 -3.86 -15.44 -18.68
CA VAL A 132 -4.48 -16.64 -19.24
C VAL A 132 -3.38 -17.60 -19.66
N LYS A 133 -3.46 -18.85 -19.17
CA LYS A 133 -2.57 -19.94 -19.48
C LYS A 133 -3.39 -21.22 -19.69
N GLY A 134 -3.21 -21.91 -20.79
CA GLY A 134 -3.96 -23.15 -21.08
C GLY A 134 -5.49 -22.94 -21.08
N GLY A 135 -5.97 -21.76 -21.44
CA GLY A 135 -7.40 -21.43 -21.42
C GLY A 135 -7.94 -20.96 -20.06
N THR A 136 -7.16 -21.10 -18.98
CA THR A 136 -7.57 -20.66 -17.64
C THR A 136 -7.04 -19.27 -17.32
N GLY A 137 -7.92 -18.37 -16.85
CA GLY A 137 -7.57 -17.03 -16.41
C GLY A 137 -7.23 -16.98 -14.92
N TYR A 138 -6.11 -16.38 -14.59
CA TYR A 138 -5.65 -16.16 -13.21
C TYR A 138 -5.57 -14.66 -12.95
N ALA A 139 -6.33 -14.16 -11.98
CA ALA A 139 -6.31 -12.76 -11.61
C ALA A 139 -4.93 -12.35 -11.07
N MET A 140 -4.40 -11.24 -11.56
CA MET A 140 -3.13 -10.67 -11.17
C MET A 140 -3.27 -9.36 -10.39
N ALA A 141 -4.29 -8.58 -10.76
CA ALA A 141 -4.67 -7.34 -10.08
C ALA A 141 -6.16 -7.13 -10.18
N SER A 142 -6.73 -6.52 -9.15
CA SER A 142 -8.11 -6.07 -9.05
C SER A 142 -8.20 -4.54 -9.18
N ASN A 143 -9.41 -4.01 -9.22
CA ASN A 143 -9.64 -2.56 -9.33
C ASN A 143 -8.97 -1.90 -10.55
N VAL A 144 -8.85 -2.65 -11.65
CA VAL A 144 -8.27 -2.18 -12.90
C VAL A 144 -9.28 -1.31 -13.63
N ASN A 145 -8.96 -0.04 -13.80
CA ASN A 145 -9.75 0.89 -14.60
C ASN A 145 -9.37 0.79 -16.09
N SER A 146 -8.07 0.73 -16.39
CA SER A 146 -7.61 0.54 -17.76
C SER A 146 -6.27 -0.18 -17.80
N PHE A 147 -6.13 -1.03 -18.82
CA PHE A 147 -4.88 -1.65 -19.20
C PHE A 147 -4.64 -1.38 -20.69
N THR A 148 -3.50 -0.82 -21.02
CA THR A 148 -3.10 -0.55 -22.39
C THR A 148 -1.73 -1.14 -22.70
N VAL A 149 -1.57 -1.59 -23.92
CA VAL A 149 -0.34 -2.19 -24.43
C VAL A 149 0.02 -1.51 -25.75
N ALA A 150 1.25 -1.05 -25.86
CA ALA A 150 1.79 -0.58 -27.14
C ALA A 150 2.99 -1.44 -27.52
N ASN A 151 3.01 -1.86 -28.79
CA ASN A 151 4.11 -2.62 -29.37
C ASN A 151 4.89 -1.68 -30.30
N ALA A 152 6.08 -1.32 -29.90
CA ALA A 152 7.06 -0.61 -30.73
C ALA A 152 8.11 -1.62 -31.22
N THR A 153 8.94 -1.22 -32.19
CA THR A 153 9.82 -2.11 -32.96
C THR A 153 10.66 -3.10 -32.15
N ASN A 154 11.00 -2.78 -30.90
CA ASN A 154 11.80 -3.65 -30.02
C ASN A 154 11.36 -3.56 -28.56
N GLU A 155 10.29 -2.86 -28.24
CA GLU A 155 9.83 -2.66 -26.88
C GLU A 155 8.32 -2.85 -26.76
N ILE A 156 7.89 -3.41 -25.67
CA ILE A 156 6.48 -3.46 -25.28
C ILE A 156 6.29 -2.45 -24.15
N GLN A 157 5.41 -1.50 -24.38
CA GLN A 157 5.01 -0.54 -23.36
C GLN A 157 3.72 -1.03 -22.72
N LEU A 158 3.71 -1.10 -21.39
CA LEU A 158 2.56 -1.50 -20.60
C LEU A 158 2.15 -0.33 -19.72
N GLN A 159 0.89 0.01 -19.72
CA GLN A 159 0.32 0.99 -18.81
C GLN A 159 -0.89 0.38 -18.11
N LEU A 160 -0.88 0.45 -16.80
CA LEU A 160 -1.92 -0.07 -15.93
C LEU A 160 -2.42 1.05 -15.04
N THR A 161 -3.73 1.30 -15.10
CA THR A 161 -4.41 2.27 -14.26
C THR A 161 -5.36 1.52 -13.33
N LEU A 162 -5.13 1.66 -12.03
CA LEU A 162 -6.00 1.11 -10.99
C LEU A 162 -6.80 2.23 -10.35
N GLN A 163 -8.01 1.93 -9.92
CA GLN A 163 -8.93 2.90 -9.36
C GLN A 163 -9.70 2.28 -8.19
N SER A 164 -9.81 3.03 -7.09
CA SER A 164 -10.66 2.68 -5.95
C SER A 164 -11.47 3.89 -5.53
N VAL A 165 -12.67 3.65 -5.04
CA VAL A 165 -13.56 4.70 -4.52
C VAL A 165 -13.69 4.52 -3.02
N TYR A 166 -13.38 5.57 -2.26
CA TYR A 166 -13.54 5.58 -0.81
C TYR A 166 -14.19 6.89 -0.36
N GLY A 167 -15.29 6.78 0.39
CA GLY A 167 -16.00 7.95 0.93
C GLY A 167 -16.45 8.96 -0.15
N GLY A 168 -16.79 8.50 -1.36
CA GLY A 168 -17.16 9.34 -2.48
C GLY A 168 -15.99 9.97 -3.23
N THR A 169 -14.75 9.73 -2.80
CA THR A 169 -13.53 10.20 -3.47
C THR A 169 -12.91 9.07 -4.28
N THR A 170 -12.66 9.34 -5.56
CA THR A 170 -11.99 8.41 -6.46
C THR A 170 -10.48 8.58 -6.35
N MET A 171 -9.78 7.48 -6.08
CA MET A 171 -8.33 7.41 -6.08
C MET A 171 -7.86 6.62 -7.29
N THR A 172 -6.90 7.17 -8.02
CA THR A 172 -6.37 6.55 -9.24
C THR A 172 -4.85 6.47 -9.14
N VAL A 173 -4.31 5.31 -9.51
CA VAL A 173 -2.87 5.06 -9.61
C VAL A 173 -2.58 4.57 -11.02
N THR A 174 -1.72 5.30 -11.74
CA THR A 174 -1.27 4.91 -13.08
C THR A 174 0.20 4.53 -13.04
N LEU A 175 0.50 3.33 -13.49
CA LEU A 175 1.83 2.76 -13.57
C LEU A 175 2.17 2.46 -15.03
N GLN A 176 3.38 2.78 -15.45
CA GLN A 176 3.86 2.54 -16.79
C GLN A 176 5.24 1.88 -16.76
N THR A 177 5.46 0.94 -17.66
CA THR A 177 6.75 0.28 -17.80
C THR A 177 7.02 -0.08 -19.26
N LYS A 178 8.32 -0.28 -19.58
CA LYS A 178 8.80 -0.74 -20.87
C LYS A 178 9.55 -2.05 -20.72
N VAL A 179 9.26 -3.00 -21.58
CA VAL A 179 9.88 -4.32 -21.56
C VAL A 179 10.55 -4.58 -22.92
N TYR A 180 11.77 -5.06 -22.85
CA TYR A 180 12.54 -5.49 -24.03
C TYR A 180 12.63 -7.01 -23.99
N PRO A 181 11.85 -7.72 -24.83
CA PRO A 181 11.92 -9.17 -24.94
C PRO A 181 13.32 -9.59 -25.43
N LYS A 182 13.93 -10.57 -24.76
CA LYS A 182 15.28 -11.01 -25.09
C LYS A 182 15.35 -11.96 -26.28
N ASN A 183 14.27 -12.75 -26.46
CA ASN A 183 14.24 -13.89 -27.38
C ASN A 183 13.46 -13.61 -28.65
N LEU A 184 12.95 -12.39 -28.84
CA LEU A 184 12.33 -12.03 -30.13
C LEU A 184 13.40 -12.10 -31.22
N PRO A 185 13.10 -12.73 -32.39
CA PRO A 185 13.97 -12.68 -33.54
C PRO A 185 14.13 -11.20 -33.92
N ARG A 186 15.28 -10.64 -33.60
CA ARG A 186 15.67 -9.31 -34.07
C ARG A 186 15.77 -9.38 -35.60
N SER A 187 15.33 -8.31 -36.26
CA SER A 187 15.45 -8.12 -37.70
C SER A 187 16.75 -8.77 -38.24
N SER A 188 16.64 -9.42 -39.38
CA SER A 188 17.75 -10.12 -40.06
C SER A 188 19.04 -9.29 -40.24
N THR A 189 18.98 -8.00 -40.01
CA THR A 189 20.10 -7.07 -40.02
C THR A 189 21.00 -7.15 -38.76
N TYR A 190 20.46 -7.72 -37.66
CA TYR A 190 21.27 -7.99 -36.48
C TYR A 190 21.81 -9.42 -36.59
N LYS A 191 23.02 -9.56 -37.08
CA LYS A 191 23.75 -10.84 -37.01
C LYS A 191 23.77 -11.28 -35.59
N ASN A 192 23.11 -12.43 -35.29
CA ASN A 192 23.17 -13.06 -33.97
C ASN A 192 24.62 -13.15 -33.57
N PHE A 193 25.01 -12.49 -32.51
CA PHE A 193 26.37 -12.55 -31.97
C PHE A 193 26.83 -14.00 -31.73
N PHE A 194 25.89 -14.89 -31.41
CA PHE A 194 26.12 -16.32 -31.24
C PHE A 194 26.29 -17.11 -32.55
N GLN A 195 25.74 -16.63 -33.68
CA GLN A 195 25.99 -17.28 -34.97
C GLN A 195 27.32 -16.91 -35.60
N ASN A 196 27.94 -15.84 -35.14
CA ASN A 196 29.33 -15.47 -35.56
C ASN A 196 30.43 -16.24 -34.79
N TRP A 197 30.06 -17.07 -33.81
CA TRP A 197 30.98 -17.94 -33.08
C TRP A 197 31.01 -19.37 -33.62
N MET A 198 30.33 -19.64 -34.73
CA MET A 198 30.66 -20.85 -35.49
C MET A 198 32.04 -20.63 -36.08
N GLU A 199 33.02 -21.26 -35.45
CA GLU A 199 34.36 -21.40 -36.00
C GLU A 199 34.31 -21.78 -37.45
N VAL A 200 34.95 -20.99 -38.25
CA VAL A 200 35.43 -21.46 -39.55
C VAL A 200 36.56 -22.44 -39.21
N SER A 201 36.20 -23.72 -39.03
CA SER A 201 37.21 -24.77 -39.03
C SER A 201 37.82 -24.82 -40.39
N SER A 202 39.08 -24.38 -40.45
CA SER A 202 39.97 -24.52 -41.59
C SER A 202 40.22 -25.97 -41.91
#